data_0d97d269ed7f488bb4a3b1cd5df2240e
#
_entry.id   0d97d269ed7f488bb4a3b1cd5df2240e
#
_cell.length_a   1.000
_cell.length_b   1.000
_cell.length_c   1.000
_cell.angle_alpha   90.00
_cell.angle_beta   90.00
_cell.angle_gamma   90.00
#
_symmetry.space_group_name_H-M   'P 1'
#
loop_
_entity.id
_entity.type
_entity.pdbx_description
1 polymer ?
#
loop_
_entity_poly.entity_id
_entity_poly.type
_entity_poly.pdbx_seq_one_letter_code
_entity_poly.pdbx_strand_id
1 'polypeptide(L)'
;MVLQNSNIKKGVGVWLFNPTGQVLMGLRLSKHGFNTWSAPGGKPELNESFEDTAVREVFEETGIKLNKHNLKYIAMTDDIFPDSHFQTTHYRVDNVSAVPRVVEPNKCAEWRWFDLNKLPNNLFLSAQNLFKQKVFGV
;
A
#
# COMPACT_ATOMS: atom_id res chain seq x y z
N MET A 1 -16.70 14.02 23.56
CA MET A 1 -16.92 14.55 22.22
C MET A 1 -16.94 13.42 21.19
N VAL A 2 -17.83 13.48 20.28
CA VAL A 2 -17.97 12.45 19.26
C VAL A 2 -17.12 12.83 18.05
N LEU A 3 -16.29 11.89 17.58
CA LEU A 3 -15.54 12.10 16.35
C LEU A 3 -16.48 12.10 15.16
N GLN A 4 -16.24 13.01 14.25
CA GLN A 4 -17.04 13.10 13.05
C GLN A 4 -16.52 12.12 12.01
N ASN A 5 -17.34 11.14 11.69
CA ASN A 5 -16.96 10.12 10.71
C ASN A 5 -17.07 10.61 9.26
N SER A 6 -17.62 11.79 9.05
CA SER A 6 -17.77 12.36 7.72
C SER A 6 -16.44 12.61 7.01
N ASN A 7 -15.33 12.65 7.76
CA ASN A 7 -14.01 12.94 7.20
C ASN A 7 -13.15 11.70 7.02
N ILE A 8 -13.74 10.52 7.08
CA ILE A 8 -12.98 9.30 6.83
C ILE A 8 -12.64 9.24 5.34
N LYS A 9 -11.34 9.16 5.06
CA LYS A 9 -10.83 9.08 3.70
C LYS A 9 -10.62 7.61 3.32
N LYS A 10 -10.87 7.29 2.07
CA LYS A 10 -10.65 5.94 1.55
C LYS A 10 -9.27 5.85 0.92
N GLY A 11 -8.58 4.74 1.17
CA GLY A 11 -7.31 4.44 0.57
C GLY A 11 -7.27 3.01 0.07
N VAL A 12 -6.32 2.75 -0.82
CA VAL A 12 -6.08 1.41 -1.36
C VAL A 12 -4.60 1.13 -1.26
N GLY A 13 -4.25 -0.04 -0.71
CA GLY A 13 -2.87 -0.52 -0.66
C GLY A 13 -2.76 -1.83 -1.43
N VAL A 14 -1.64 -2.01 -2.14
CA VAL A 14 -1.46 -3.18 -2.99
C VAL A 14 -0.16 -3.89 -2.62
N TRP A 15 -0.27 -5.12 -2.17
CA TRP A 15 0.85 -5.91 -1.69
C TRP A 15 1.30 -6.85 -2.80
N LEU A 16 2.37 -6.47 -3.48
CA LEU A 16 2.95 -7.25 -4.58
C LEU A 16 3.96 -8.23 -4.01
N PHE A 17 3.79 -9.49 -4.34
CA PHE A 17 4.74 -10.55 -3.95
C PHE A 17 5.44 -11.06 -5.21
N ASN A 18 6.77 -11.15 -5.13
CA ASN A 18 7.53 -11.72 -6.24
C ASN A 18 7.52 -13.26 -6.19
N PRO A 19 8.09 -13.95 -7.19
CA PRO A 19 8.06 -15.41 -7.21
C PRO A 19 8.72 -16.10 -6.02
N THR A 20 9.62 -15.42 -5.29
CA THR A 20 10.24 -15.97 -4.09
C THR A 20 9.51 -15.60 -2.80
N GLY A 21 8.36 -14.91 -2.91
CA GLY A 21 7.54 -14.59 -1.73
C GLY A 21 7.96 -13.34 -0.99
N GLN A 22 8.81 -12.50 -1.58
CA GLN A 22 9.16 -11.20 -1.00
C GLN A 22 8.11 -10.17 -1.37
N VAL A 23 7.90 -9.21 -0.49
CA VAL A 23 6.88 -8.17 -0.64
C VAL A 23 7.51 -6.83 -0.98
N LEU A 24 6.85 -6.07 -1.86
CA LEU A 24 7.35 -4.78 -2.33
C LEU A 24 6.88 -3.65 -1.43
N MET A 25 7.83 -2.84 -0.95
CA MET A 25 7.51 -1.60 -0.26
C MET A 25 8.43 -0.48 -0.73
N GLY A 26 7.91 0.74 -0.68
CA GLY A 26 8.65 1.95 -1.04
C GLY A 26 8.88 2.84 0.16
N LEU A 27 10.02 3.53 0.16
CA LEU A 27 10.38 4.47 1.23
C LEU A 27 9.77 5.84 0.91
N ARG A 28 8.85 6.27 1.75
CA ARG A 28 8.07 7.49 1.54
C ARG A 28 8.91 8.74 1.78
N LEU A 29 8.80 9.69 0.87
CA LEU A 29 9.38 11.03 1.00
C LEU A 29 8.32 12.10 1.22
N SER A 30 7.04 11.77 1.05
CA SER A 30 5.94 12.70 1.32
C SER A 30 5.91 13.08 2.80
N LYS A 31 5.46 14.30 3.08
CA LYS A 31 5.33 14.76 4.46
C LYS A 31 4.48 13.81 5.30
N HIS A 32 3.40 13.30 4.72
CA HIS A 32 2.55 12.28 5.35
C HIS A 32 3.30 10.94 5.35
N GLY A 33 3.72 10.49 6.50
CA GLY A 33 4.46 9.23 6.64
C GLY A 33 5.90 9.31 6.17
N PHE A 34 6.55 10.45 6.29
CA PHE A 34 7.94 10.64 5.86
C PHE A 34 8.86 9.59 6.47
N ASN A 35 9.73 9.02 5.63
CA ASN A 35 10.75 8.04 6.04
C ASN A 35 10.16 6.74 6.60
N THR A 36 8.99 6.35 6.10
CA THR A 36 8.39 5.05 6.43
C THR A 36 8.19 4.23 5.16
N TRP A 37 8.15 2.90 5.33
CA TRP A 37 7.98 1.96 4.24
C TRP A 37 6.50 1.59 4.10
N SER A 38 5.99 1.68 2.88
CA SER A 38 4.59 1.36 2.59
C SER A 38 4.45 0.61 1.28
N ALA A 39 3.38 -0.16 1.17
CA ALA A 39 2.99 -0.74 -0.11
C ALA A 39 2.59 0.38 -1.07
N PRO A 40 2.71 0.17 -2.39
CA PRO A 40 2.16 1.12 -3.34
C PRO A 40 0.64 1.20 -3.21
N GLY A 41 0.08 2.37 -3.52
CA GLY A 41 -1.35 2.58 -3.39
C GLY A 41 -1.69 4.06 -3.41
N GLY A 42 -2.94 4.36 -3.14
CA GLY A 42 -3.40 5.75 -3.14
C GLY A 42 -4.89 5.84 -2.92
N LYS A 43 -5.46 6.99 -3.30
CA LYS A 43 -6.87 7.29 -3.10
C LYS A 43 -7.66 7.04 -4.38
N PRO A 44 -8.88 6.47 -4.27
CA PRO A 44 -9.76 6.38 -5.42
C PRO A 44 -10.11 7.77 -5.96
N GLU A 45 -10.18 7.87 -7.26
CA GLU A 45 -10.74 9.05 -7.92
C GLU A 45 -12.26 8.93 -7.95
N LEU A 46 -12.92 10.03 -8.25
CA LEU A 46 -14.39 10.04 -8.29
C LEU A 46 -14.90 8.96 -9.25
N ASN A 47 -15.82 8.14 -8.76
CA ASN A 47 -16.44 7.03 -9.50
C ASN A 47 -15.47 5.92 -9.91
N GLU A 48 -14.29 5.87 -9.30
CA GLU A 48 -13.32 4.81 -9.56
C GLU A 48 -13.52 3.67 -8.57
N SER A 49 -13.51 2.43 -9.06
CA SER A 49 -13.54 1.28 -8.16
C SER A 49 -12.21 1.13 -7.43
N PHE A 50 -12.21 0.44 -6.29
CA PHE A 50 -10.96 0.20 -5.56
C PHE A 50 -9.98 -0.64 -6.39
N GLU A 51 -10.48 -1.59 -7.17
CA GLU A 51 -9.63 -2.40 -8.04
C GLU A 51 -8.98 -1.57 -9.14
N ASP A 52 -9.74 -0.66 -9.74
CA ASP A 52 -9.18 0.25 -10.75
C ASP A 52 -8.16 1.21 -10.12
N THR A 53 -8.42 1.68 -8.90
CA THR A 53 -7.46 2.47 -8.14
C THR A 53 -6.16 1.70 -7.92
N ALA A 54 -6.27 0.44 -7.53
CA ALA A 54 -5.10 -0.41 -7.29
C ALA A 54 -4.23 -0.51 -8.56
N VAL A 55 -4.85 -0.81 -9.68
CA VAL A 55 -4.13 -0.94 -10.96
C VAL A 55 -3.48 0.39 -11.36
N ARG A 56 -4.23 1.48 -11.27
CA ARG A 56 -3.75 2.81 -11.66
C ARG A 56 -2.59 3.27 -10.78
N GLU A 57 -2.75 3.20 -9.47
CA GLU A 57 -1.73 3.70 -8.53
C GLU A 57 -0.44 2.88 -8.60
N VAL A 58 -0.54 1.56 -8.71
CA VAL A 58 0.67 0.74 -8.86
C VAL A 58 1.43 1.14 -10.12
N PHE A 59 0.73 1.36 -11.22
CA PHE A 59 1.38 1.77 -12.45
C PHE A 59 2.02 3.15 -12.34
N GLU A 60 1.30 4.11 -11.74
CA GLU A 60 1.80 5.48 -11.57
C GLU A 60 3.04 5.53 -10.69
N GLU A 61 3.12 4.68 -9.68
CA GLU A 61 4.21 4.72 -8.70
C GLU A 61 5.39 3.83 -9.05
N THR A 62 5.15 2.68 -9.67
CA THR A 62 6.19 1.67 -9.92
C THR A 62 6.43 1.36 -11.39
N GLY A 63 5.52 1.74 -12.27
CA GLY A 63 5.56 1.35 -13.67
C GLY A 63 5.08 -0.07 -13.94
N ILE A 64 4.67 -0.81 -12.93
CA ILE A 64 4.20 -2.18 -13.09
C ILE A 64 2.74 -2.19 -13.50
N LYS A 65 2.45 -2.88 -14.59
CA LYS A 65 1.08 -3.07 -15.07
C LYS A 65 0.47 -4.31 -14.46
N LEU A 66 -0.62 -4.14 -13.71
CA LEU A 66 -1.33 -5.25 -13.12
C LEU A 66 -2.57 -5.58 -13.93
N ASN A 67 -2.98 -6.85 -13.88
CA ASN A 67 -4.29 -7.27 -14.35
C ASN A 67 -5.24 -7.25 -13.15
N LYS A 68 -6.34 -6.52 -13.30
CA LYS A 68 -7.33 -6.36 -12.23
C LYS A 68 -7.83 -7.71 -11.70
N HIS A 69 -7.91 -8.73 -12.56
CA HIS A 69 -8.37 -10.06 -12.15
C HIS A 69 -7.39 -10.80 -11.24
N ASN A 70 -6.15 -10.34 -11.13
CA ASN A 70 -5.16 -10.94 -10.24
C ASN A 70 -5.18 -10.36 -8.83
N LEU A 71 -5.98 -9.31 -8.59
CA LEU A 71 -6.12 -8.70 -7.28
C LEU A 71 -6.94 -9.61 -6.37
N LYS A 72 -6.40 -9.87 -5.19
CA LYS A 72 -7.12 -10.61 -4.14
C LYS A 72 -7.31 -9.69 -2.95
N TYR A 73 -8.55 -9.51 -2.51
CA TYR A 73 -8.83 -8.73 -1.31
C TYR A 73 -8.21 -9.42 -0.10
N ILE A 74 -7.54 -8.65 0.76
CA ILE A 74 -6.92 -9.19 1.97
C ILE A 74 -7.72 -8.77 3.20
N ALA A 75 -7.82 -7.46 3.41
CA ALA A 75 -8.39 -6.90 4.63
C ALA A 75 -8.56 -5.40 4.47
N MET A 76 -9.24 -4.80 5.43
CA MET A 76 -9.35 -3.35 5.56
C MET A 76 -8.74 -2.95 6.89
N THR A 77 -8.05 -1.81 6.91
CA THR A 77 -7.50 -1.24 8.15
C THR A 77 -8.06 0.15 8.36
N ASP A 78 -8.24 0.51 9.65
CA ASP A 78 -8.52 1.88 10.06
C ASP A 78 -7.22 2.51 10.51
N ASP A 79 -6.78 3.51 9.76
CA ASP A 79 -5.47 4.13 9.98
C ASP A 79 -5.70 5.52 10.53
N ILE A 80 -5.59 5.66 11.85
CA ILE A 80 -5.91 6.90 12.55
C ILE A 80 -4.63 7.67 12.81
N PHE A 81 -4.49 8.78 12.08
CA PHE A 81 -3.40 9.73 12.26
C PHE A 81 -3.87 10.89 13.13
N PRO A 82 -2.96 11.73 13.64
CA PRO A 82 -3.38 12.86 14.48
C PRO A 82 -4.37 13.82 13.81
N ASP A 83 -4.28 13.95 12.49
CA ASP A 83 -5.09 14.92 11.75
C ASP A 83 -6.01 14.30 10.69
N SER A 84 -6.06 12.97 10.60
CA SER A 84 -6.86 12.31 9.56
C SER A 84 -7.16 10.87 9.92
N HIS A 85 -8.22 10.34 9.32
CA HIS A 85 -8.60 8.94 9.46
C HIS A 85 -8.77 8.35 8.06
N PHE A 86 -7.99 7.31 7.76
CA PHE A 86 -8.10 6.57 6.50
C PHE A 86 -8.68 5.19 6.78
N GLN A 87 -9.56 4.74 5.90
CA GLN A 87 -9.90 3.32 5.77
C GLN A 87 -9.20 2.80 4.54
N THR A 88 -8.24 1.93 4.73
CA THR A 88 -7.44 1.39 3.62
C THR A 88 -7.90 -0.02 3.30
N THR A 89 -8.29 -0.23 2.05
CA THR A 89 -8.60 -1.56 1.52
C THR A 89 -7.33 -2.12 0.91
N HIS A 90 -6.94 -3.33 1.36
CA HIS A 90 -5.69 -3.94 0.94
C HIS A 90 -5.94 -5.11 -0.02
N TYR A 91 -5.15 -5.14 -1.08
CA TYR A 91 -5.15 -6.22 -2.06
C TYR A 91 -3.78 -6.87 -2.12
N ARG A 92 -3.76 -8.10 -2.60
CA ARG A 92 -2.53 -8.87 -2.82
C ARG A 92 -2.47 -9.33 -4.27
N VAL A 93 -1.28 -9.28 -4.85
CA VAL A 93 -1.00 -9.87 -6.16
C VAL A 93 0.26 -10.70 -6.02
N ASP A 94 0.18 -11.98 -6.40
CA ASP A 94 1.30 -12.91 -6.30
C ASP A 94 2.05 -13.04 -7.62
N ASN A 95 3.25 -13.58 -7.52
CA ASN A 95 4.07 -13.97 -8.66
C ASN A 95 4.39 -12.81 -9.61
N VAL A 96 4.69 -11.64 -9.02
CA VAL A 96 5.07 -10.45 -9.76
C VAL A 96 6.56 -10.50 -10.05
N SER A 97 6.91 -10.66 -11.34
CA SER A 97 8.33 -10.70 -11.75
C SER A 97 8.80 -9.41 -12.40
N ALA A 98 7.90 -8.43 -12.58
CA ALA A 98 8.27 -7.13 -13.12
C ALA A 98 9.17 -6.37 -12.15
N VAL A 99 10.07 -5.54 -12.71
CA VAL A 99 10.99 -4.73 -11.91
C VAL A 99 10.35 -3.36 -11.67
N PRO A 100 10.18 -2.96 -10.39
CA PRO A 100 9.63 -1.64 -10.09
C PRO A 100 10.64 -0.54 -10.42
N ARG A 101 10.12 0.61 -10.82
CA ARG A 101 10.91 1.82 -11.06
C ARG A 101 10.44 2.93 -10.14
N VAL A 102 11.34 3.83 -9.75
CA VAL A 102 10.96 5.04 -9.03
C VAL A 102 10.44 6.04 -10.07
N VAL A 103 9.13 6.06 -10.26
CA VAL A 103 8.48 6.95 -11.24
C VAL A 103 8.29 8.35 -10.67
N GLU A 104 8.07 8.46 -9.36
CA GLU A 104 7.84 9.73 -8.68
C GLU A 104 8.92 9.97 -7.62
N PRO A 105 10.13 10.39 -8.03
CA PRO A 105 11.27 10.48 -7.09
C PRO A 105 11.10 11.53 -5.99
N ASN A 106 10.15 12.44 -6.14
CA ASN A 106 9.79 13.40 -5.10
C ASN A 106 8.91 12.79 -4.00
N LYS A 107 8.32 11.64 -4.26
CA LYS A 107 7.40 10.96 -3.32
C LYS A 107 7.96 9.67 -2.75
N CYS A 108 8.87 9.02 -3.47
CA CYS A 108 9.41 7.71 -3.10
C CYS A 108 10.91 7.67 -3.41
N ALA A 109 11.71 7.31 -2.40
CA ALA A 109 13.16 7.26 -2.56
C ALA A 109 13.61 6.00 -3.30
N GLU A 110 12.99 4.87 -2.99
CA GLU A 110 13.32 3.59 -3.60
C GLU A 110 12.21 2.59 -3.38
N TRP A 111 12.18 1.55 -4.21
CA TRP A 111 11.35 0.36 -4.04
C TRP A 111 12.25 -0.79 -3.68
N ARG A 112 11.83 -1.61 -2.70
CA ARG A 112 12.63 -2.75 -2.24
C ARG A 112 11.74 -3.94 -1.96
N TRP A 113 12.24 -5.14 -2.28
CA TRP A 113 11.59 -6.40 -1.95
C TRP A 113 12.08 -6.85 -0.58
N PHE A 114 11.15 -7.16 0.31
CA PHE A 114 11.46 -7.55 1.69
C PHE A 114 11.01 -8.96 1.96
N ASP A 115 11.84 -9.72 2.66
CA ASP A 115 11.39 -10.98 3.25
C ASP A 115 10.39 -10.66 4.36
N LEU A 116 9.32 -11.46 4.47
CA LEU A 116 8.30 -11.22 5.50
C LEU A 116 8.84 -11.34 6.92
N ASN A 117 9.92 -12.10 7.11
CA ASN A 117 10.55 -12.24 8.42
C ASN A 117 11.70 -11.26 8.68
N LYS A 118 11.94 -10.32 7.76
CA LYS A 118 12.99 -9.31 7.87
C LYS A 118 12.46 -7.94 7.46
N LEU A 119 11.31 -7.57 8.00
CA LEU A 119 10.69 -6.29 7.68
C LEU A 119 11.42 -5.15 8.37
N PRO A 120 11.41 -3.94 7.78
CA PRO A 120 11.99 -2.77 8.44
C PRO A 120 11.17 -2.36 9.65
N ASN A 121 11.80 -1.64 10.59
CA ASN A 121 11.12 -1.18 11.81
C ASN A 121 10.17 0.00 11.55
N ASN A 122 10.49 0.83 10.54
CA ASN A 122 9.76 2.07 10.26
C ASN A 122 8.68 1.83 9.20
N LEU A 123 7.67 1.04 9.55
CA LEU A 123 6.55 0.80 8.65
C LEU A 123 5.54 1.94 8.73
N PHE A 124 4.99 2.29 7.58
CA PHE A 124 3.86 3.22 7.49
C PHE A 124 2.66 2.66 8.27
N LEU A 125 1.82 3.53 8.83
CA LEU A 125 0.75 3.11 9.74
C LEU A 125 -0.17 2.05 9.15
N SER A 126 -0.57 2.20 7.88
CA SER A 126 -1.46 1.20 7.27
C SER A 126 -0.79 -0.17 7.15
N ALA A 127 0.52 -0.20 6.92
CA ALA A 127 1.29 -1.43 6.91
C ALA A 127 1.35 -2.04 8.31
N GLN A 128 1.63 -1.22 9.32
CA GLN A 128 1.64 -1.69 10.71
C GLN A 128 0.30 -2.34 11.08
N ASN A 129 -0.80 -1.66 10.76
CA ASN A 129 -2.13 -2.14 11.09
C ASN A 129 -2.46 -3.43 10.35
N LEU A 130 -2.05 -3.56 9.09
CA LEU A 130 -2.29 -4.78 8.34
C LEU A 130 -1.51 -5.96 8.90
N PHE A 131 -0.22 -5.77 9.21
CA PHE A 131 0.59 -6.85 9.75
C PHE A 131 0.09 -7.31 11.11
N LYS A 132 -0.53 -6.43 11.91
CA LYS A 132 -1.14 -6.82 13.17
C LYS A 132 -2.27 -7.84 12.99
N GLN A 133 -2.91 -7.85 11.83
CA GLN A 133 -3.98 -8.82 11.53
C GLN A 133 -3.43 -10.18 11.10
N LYS A 134 -2.12 -10.31 10.96
CA LYS A 134 -1.42 -11.57 10.63
C LYS A 134 -1.90 -12.20 9.33
N VAL A 135 -2.26 -11.36 8.37
CA VAL A 135 -2.82 -11.82 7.09
C VAL A 135 -1.79 -12.53 6.21
N PHE A 136 -0.50 -12.35 6.48
CA PHE A 136 0.58 -13.00 5.72
C PHE A 136 1.26 -14.11 6.51
N GLY A 137 0.70 -14.54 7.61
CA GLY A 137 1.25 -15.62 8.42
C GLY A 137 2.40 -15.24 9.36
N VAL A 138 2.66 -13.96 9.48
CA VAL A 138 3.72 -13.46 10.36
C VAL A 138 3.21 -12.35 11.24
#